data_e47d02b92e070a0db8a73b2a03b0048f
#
_entry.id   e47d02b92e070a0db8a73b2a03b0048f
#
_cell.length_a   1.000
_cell.length_b   1.000
_cell.length_c   1.000
_cell.angle_alpha   90.00
_cell.angle_beta   90.00
_cell.angle_gamma   90.00
#
_symmetry.space_group_name_H-M   'P 1'
#
loop_
_entity.id
_entity.type
_entity.pdbx_description
1 polymer ?
#
loop_
_entity_poly.entity_id
_entity_poly.type
_entity_poly.pdbx_seq_one_letter_code
_entity_poly.pdbx_strand_id
1 'polypeptide(L)'
;MGEPTWKDAGMGRFNVRPYIFIAPALIYLGVWIFYPILNALVLSFFDSPTGRSRDYFWVGIGNYAKLFQDDLFLKSLYHNIIWVLLSIALPVVLGLLLAVLLAGRGRTRLMYASIYFIPQTVAAVCAAIVWRWIYDPSIGPLNWLLEIIGLTGRPWLADESIVLIAVNMIGSWSYYGFCVLIFMAGLQNISPELYDAAKIDGAGALQQFFYVTIPLLRNAIVFVLVYTIIGSMKFFDLIFVATNGGPNEASTVVGLRIYWHSMREGRFNYAATMSTILTVVILALSVVVIRQIVTEDEED
;
A
#
# COMPACT_ATOMS: atom_id res chain seq x y z
N MET A 1 49.36 31.06 25.13
CA MET A 1 48.28 30.12 24.79
C MET A 1 47.32 30.86 23.89
N GLY A 2 47.44 30.62 22.57
CA GLY A 2 46.61 31.30 21.58
C GLY A 2 45.30 30.56 21.40
N GLU A 3 44.17 31.27 21.45
CA GLU A 3 42.85 30.73 21.15
C GLU A 3 42.80 30.29 19.68
N PRO A 4 42.22 29.14 19.34
CA PRO A 4 42.05 28.72 17.94
C PRO A 4 40.93 29.59 17.32
N THR A 5 41.35 30.49 16.43
CA THR A 5 40.44 31.29 15.61
C THR A 5 39.85 30.40 14.50
N TRP A 6 38.62 29.92 14.68
CA TRP A 6 37.83 29.20 13.69
C TRP A 6 37.29 30.10 12.53
N LYS A 7 38.01 31.22 12.28
CA LYS A 7 37.78 32.13 11.17
C LYS A 7 38.28 31.64 9.80
N ASP A 8 38.99 30.52 9.74
CA ASP A 8 39.49 29.90 8.52
C ASP A 8 38.69 28.68 8.02
N ALA A 9 37.42 28.61 8.37
CA ALA A 9 36.49 27.73 7.67
C ALA A 9 36.22 28.32 6.27
N GLY A 10 37.24 28.20 5.38
CA GLY A 10 37.18 28.62 4.00
C GLY A 10 35.93 28.10 3.34
N MET A 11 35.25 28.99 2.58
CA MET A 11 34.14 28.68 1.68
C MET A 11 34.38 27.34 0.99
N GLY A 12 33.62 26.31 1.37
CA GLY A 12 33.88 24.93 1.03
C GLY A 12 34.02 24.75 -0.49
N ARG A 13 35.16 24.32 -0.92
CA ARG A 13 35.33 23.69 -2.22
C ARG A 13 34.27 22.62 -2.32
N PHE A 14 33.31 22.77 -3.23
CA PHE A 14 32.31 21.75 -3.53
C PHE A 14 33.03 20.41 -3.70
N ASN A 15 32.94 19.55 -2.69
CA ASN A 15 33.60 18.25 -2.76
C ASN A 15 32.74 17.35 -3.68
N VAL A 16 33.20 17.22 -4.93
CA VAL A 16 32.49 16.44 -5.96
C VAL A 16 32.52 14.94 -5.68
N ARG A 17 33.42 14.47 -4.83
CA ARG A 17 33.61 13.04 -4.54
C ARG A 17 32.31 12.32 -4.06
N PRO A 18 31.51 12.84 -3.11
CA PRO A 18 30.28 12.17 -2.73
C PRO A 18 29.29 12.01 -3.88
N TYR A 19 29.21 13.01 -4.78
CA TYR A 19 28.28 12.98 -5.92
C TYR A 19 28.67 11.95 -6.97
N ILE A 20 29.98 11.67 -7.15
CA ILE A 20 30.46 10.61 -8.06
C ILE A 20 30.00 9.24 -7.56
N PHE A 21 30.01 8.98 -6.24
CA PHE A 21 29.56 7.70 -5.68
C PHE A 21 28.06 7.48 -5.81
N ILE A 22 27.24 8.53 -5.71
CA ILE A 22 25.78 8.41 -5.85
C ILE A 22 25.30 8.57 -7.30
N ALA A 23 26.14 9.10 -8.20
CA ALA A 23 25.79 9.35 -9.61
C ALA A 23 25.22 8.12 -10.33
N PRO A 24 25.80 6.91 -10.25
CA PRO A 24 25.23 5.74 -10.92
C PRO A 24 23.80 5.43 -10.48
N ALA A 25 23.52 5.54 -9.18
CA ALA A 25 22.17 5.34 -8.62
C ALA A 25 21.20 6.43 -9.09
N LEU A 26 21.65 7.71 -9.08
CA LEU A 26 20.83 8.83 -9.56
C LEU A 26 20.54 8.74 -11.06
N ILE A 27 21.50 8.33 -11.88
CA ILE A 27 21.30 8.11 -13.32
C ILE A 27 20.30 6.98 -13.54
N TYR A 28 20.45 5.86 -12.81
CA TYR A 28 19.51 4.74 -12.90
C TYR A 28 18.09 5.18 -12.54
N LEU A 29 17.89 5.86 -11.42
CA LEU A 29 16.59 6.40 -11.00
C LEU A 29 16.06 7.42 -12.02
N GLY A 30 16.93 8.29 -12.55
CA GLY A 30 16.58 9.28 -13.57
C GLY A 30 15.99 8.64 -14.82
N VAL A 31 16.67 7.64 -15.36
CA VAL A 31 16.29 6.99 -16.62
C VAL A 31 15.12 6.03 -16.45
N TRP A 32 15.11 5.23 -15.37
CA TRP A 32 14.12 4.13 -15.25
C TRP A 32 12.91 4.47 -14.40
N ILE A 33 12.95 5.55 -13.60
CA ILE A 33 11.83 5.96 -12.77
C ILE A 33 11.35 7.35 -13.14
N PHE A 34 12.20 8.37 -13.06
CA PHE A 34 11.75 9.76 -13.26
C PHE A 34 11.37 10.03 -14.72
N TYR A 35 12.18 9.57 -15.69
CA TYR A 35 11.84 9.77 -17.10
C TYR A 35 10.50 9.15 -17.51
N PRO A 36 10.16 7.88 -17.21
CA PRO A 36 8.86 7.32 -17.51
C PRO A 36 7.68 8.04 -16.83
N ILE A 37 7.86 8.50 -15.58
CA ILE A 37 6.82 9.28 -14.89
C ILE A 37 6.56 10.60 -15.60
N LEU A 38 7.62 11.35 -15.91
CA LEU A 38 7.52 12.62 -16.63
C LEU A 38 6.94 12.42 -18.04
N ASN A 39 7.36 11.36 -18.73
CA ASN A 39 6.82 11.03 -20.05
C ASN A 39 5.33 10.69 -19.98
N ALA A 40 4.88 9.90 -18.98
CA ALA A 40 3.47 9.62 -18.77
C ALA A 40 2.67 10.91 -18.48
N LEU A 41 3.23 11.82 -17.65
CA LEU A 41 2.62 13.12 -17.39
C LEU A 41 2.49 13.94 -18.68
N VAL A 42 3.51 14.01 -19.52
CA VAL A 42 3.45 14.72 -20.81
C VAL A 42 2.43 14.06 -21.73
N LEU A 43 2.47 12.73 -21.88
CA LEU A 43 1.53 11.98 -22.74
C LEU A 43 0.06 12.16 -22.32
N SER A 44 -0.22 12.44 -21.06
CA SER A 44 -1.59 12.65 -20.58
C SER A 44 -2.29 13.87 -21.20
N PHE A 45 -1.51 14.85 -21.71
CA PHE A 45 -2.03 16.05 -22.40
C PHE A 45 -2.19 15.88 -23.90
N PHE A 46 -1.83 14.71 -24.44
CA PHE A 46 -1.98 14.38 -25.84
C PHE A 46 -3.04 13.30 -26.04
N ASP A 47 -3.66 13.27 -27.22
CA ASP A 47 -4.54 12.18 -27.65
C ASP A 47 -4.04 11.61 -28.98
N SER A 48 -4.58 10.48 -29.40
CA SER A 48 -4.24 9.81 -30.63
C SER A 48 -5.52 9.41 -31.36
N PRO A 49 -5.63 9.64 -32.69
CA PRO A 49 -6.87 9.42 -33.46
C PRO A 49 -7.40 7.99 -33.37
N THR A 50 -6.51 7.01 -33.32
CA THR A 50 -6.85 5.58 -33.30
C THR A 50 -6.46 4.86 -32.01
N GLY A 51 -6.00 5.60 -31.00
CA GLY A 51 -5.44 5.02 -29.78
C GLY A 51 -4.09 4.30 -29.96
N ARG A 52 -3.85 3.72 -31.15
CA ARG A 52 -2.62 2.99 -31.50
C ARG A 52 -1.68 3.75 -32.43
N SER A 53 -2.12 4.87 -32.99
CA SER A 53 -1.27 5.73 -33.82
C SER A 53 -0.23 6.45 -32.96
N ARG A 54 0.96 6.67 -33.52
CA ARG A 54 1.97 7.54 -32.94
C ARG A 54 1.77 9.02 -33.29
N ASP A 55 0.71 9.34 -34.02
CA ASP A 55 0.33 10.70 -34.36
C ASP A 55 -0.38 11.34 -33.17
N TYR A 56 0.39 11.89 -32.26
CA TYR A 56 -0.11 12.55 -31.07
C TYR A 56 -0.47 13.99 -31.38
N PHE A 57 -1.65 14.43 -30.99
CA PHE A 57 -2.07 15.82 -31.04
C PHE A 57 -2.39 16.34 -29.65
N TRP A 58 -2.07 17.58 -29.42
CA TRP A 58 -2.27 18.24 -28.13
C TRP A 58 -3.74 18.49 -27.86
N VAL A 59 -4.27 17.97 -26.76
CA VAL A 59 -5.65 18.17 -26.29
C VAL A 59 -5.73 18.91 -24.95
N GLY A 60 -4.60 19.30 -24.39
CA GLY A 60 -4.55 19.94 -23.08
C GLY A 60 -5.21 19.07 -22.01
N ILE A 61 -6.18 19.63 -21.30
CA ILE A 61 -6.92 18.92 -20.22
C ILE A 61 -8.10 18.07 -20.73
N GLY A 62 -8.28 17.94 -22.06
CA GLY A 62 -9.41 17.24 -22.64
C GLY A 62 -9.55 15.78 -22.19
N ASN A 63 -8.41 15.05 -22.04
CA ASN A 63 -8.43 13.68 -21.54
C ASN A 63 -8.88 13.61 -20.07
N TYR A 64 -8.54 14.59 -19.26
CA TYR A 64 -8.98 14.68 -17.86
C TYR A 64 -10.49 14.95 -17.79
N ALA A 65 -11.02 15.84 -18.65
CA ALA A 65 -12.46 16.10 -18.71
C ALA A 65 -13.24 14.84 -19.13
N LYS A 66 -12.74 14.07 -20.11
CA LYS A 66 -13.32 12.76 -20.48
C LYS A 66 -13.26 11.76 -19.35
N LEU A 67 -12.12 11.71 -18.61
CA LEU A 67 -11.90 10.76 -17.53
C LEU A 67 -12.88 10.95 -16.37
N PHE A 68 -13.18 12.21 -16.00
CA PHE A 68 -14.17 12.50 -14.94
C PHE A 68 -15.63 12.29 -15.36
N GLN A 69 -15.89 12.02 -16.64
CA GLN A 69 -17.18 11.61 -17.18
C GLN A 69 -17.25 10.10 -17.44
N ASP A 70 -16.16 9.36 -17.23
CA ASP A 70 -16.10 7.90 -17.37
C ASP A 70 -16.57 7.23 -16.06
N ASP A 71 -17.82 6.76 -16.07
CA ASP A 71 -18.44 6.09 -14.91
C ASP A 71 -17.62 4.88 -14.44
N LEU A 72 -16.99 4.15 -15.36
CA LEU A 72 -16.17 2.98 -15.03
C LEU A 72 -14.86 3.40 -14.34
N PHE A 73 -14.28 4.53 -14.71
CA PHE A 73 -13.13 5.08 -14.00
C PHE A 73 -13.51 5.51 -12.59
N LEU A 74 -14.61 6.24 -12.44
CA LEU A 74 -15.10 6.69 -11.12
C LEU A 74 -15.43 5.50 -10.22
N LYS A 75 -16.09 4.47 -10.75
CA LYS A 75 -16.34 3.20 -10.04
C LYS A 75 -15.03 2.54 -9.60
N SER A 76 -14.04 2.47 -10.50
CA SER A 76 -12.73 1.88 -10.18
C SER A 76 -11.98 2.67 -9.13
N LEU A 77 -12.07 3.99 -9.14
CA LEU A 77 -11.49 4.85 -8.11
C LEU A 77 -12.17 4.63 -6.75
N TYR A 78 -13.49 4.50 -6.73
CA TYR A 78 -14.25 4.14 -5.53
C TYR A 78 -13.83 2.77 -4.98
N HIS A 79 -13.62 1.77 -5.84
CA HIS A 79 -13.10 0.47 -5.43
C HIS A 79 -11.68 0.55 -4.86
N ASN A 80 -10.82 1.43 -5.39
CA ASN A 80 -9.50 1.69 -4.80
C ASN A 80 -9.62 2.24 -3.37
N ILE A 81 -10.55 3.16 -3.12
CA ILE A 81 -10.77 3.70 -1.77
C ILE A 81 -11.23 2.58 -0.81
N ILE A 82 -12.22 1.77 -1.21
CA ILE A 82 -12.65 0.61 -0.42
C ILE A 82 -11.47 -0.35 -0.17
N TRP A 83 -10.68 -0.62 -1.21
CA TRP A 83 -9.50 -1.48 -1.09
C TRP A 83 -8.50 -0.97 -0.06
N VAL A 84 -8.19 0.33 -0.06
CA VAL A 84 -7.32 0.96 0.94
C VAL A 84 -7.90 0.81 2.34
N LEU A 85 -9.18 1.11 2.54
CA LEU A 85 -9.84 1.01 3.84
C LEU A 85 -9.82 -0.43 4.37
N LEU A 86 -10.10 -1.41 3.54
CA LEU A 86 -10.02 -2.83 3.90
C LEU A 86 -8.59 -3.26 4.20
N SER A 87 -7.60 -2.78 3.43
CA SER A 87 -6.18 -3.09 3.63
C SER A 87 -5.61 -2.43 4.90
N ILE A 88 -6.25 -1.37 5.39
CA ILE A 88 -5.93 -0.82 6.72
C ILE A 88 -6.67 -1.60 7.80
N ALA A 89 -7.97 -1.79 7.66
CA ALA A 89 -8.80 -2.40 8.70
C ALA A 89 -8.43 -3.86 9.00
N LEU A 90 -8.10 -4.66 7.96
CA LEU A 90 -7.83 -6.09 8.15
C LEU A 90 -6.36 -6.36 8.50
N PRO A 91 -5.36 -6.22 7.61
CA PRO A 91 -4.00 -6.67 7.89
C PRO A 91 -3.26 -5.75 8.87
N VAL A 92 -3.51 -4.43 8.86
CA VAL A 92 -2.78 -3.51 9.76
C VAL A 92 -3.26 -3.67 11.19
N VAL A 93 -4.59 -3.69 11.42
CA VAL A 93 -5.13 -3.88 12.78
C VAL A 93 -4.78 -5.27 13.30
N LEU A 94 -4.95 -6.33 12.48
CA LEU A 94 -4.56 -7.69 12.87
C LEU A 94 -3.06 -7.76 13.19
N GLY A 95 -2.22 -7.16 12.35
CA GLY A 95 -0.77 -7.10 12.54
C GLY A 95 -0.36 -6.41 13.84
N LEU A 96 -1.00 -5.29 14.17
CA LEU A 96 -0.76 -4.57 15.42
C LEU A 96 -1.16 -5.43 16.64
N LEU A 97 -2.35 -6.00 16.62
CA LEU A 97 -2.84 -6.85 17.72
C LEU A 97 -1.92 -8.06 17.95
N LEU A 98 -1.52 -8.73 16.87
CA LEU A 98 -0.61 -9.88 16.96
C LEU A 98 0.78 -9.46 17.46
N ALA A 99 1.31 -8.31 17.02
CA ALA A 99 2.59 -7.79 17.49
C ALA A 99 2.58 -7.53 19.01
N VAL A 100 1.52 -6.90 19.52
CA VAL A 100 1.34 -6.65 20.95
C VAL A 100 1.21 -7.96 21.75
N LEU A 101 0.45 -8.93 21.25
CA LEU A 101 0.33 -10.26 21.89
C LEU A 101 1.64 -11.04 21.90
N LEU A 102 2.52 -10.81 20.93
CA LEU A 102 3.84 -11.46 20.84
C LEU A 102 4.92 -10.74 21.66
N ALA A 103 4.74 -9.47 21.99
CA ALA A 103 5.76 -8.65 22.68
C ALA A 103 6.24 -9.29 24.00
N GLY A 104 5.32 -9.92 24.74
CA GLY A 104 5.59 -10.62 26.00
C GLY A 104 6.22 -12.02 25.89
N ARG A 105 6.41 -12.58 24.67
CA ARG A 105 6.75 -14.00 24.49
C ARG A 105 8.23 -14.35 24.45
N GLY A 106 9.14 -13.44 24.81
CA GLY A 106 10.57 -13.73 24.91
C GLY A 106 11.18 -14.24 23.59
N ARG A 107 11.97 -15.34 23.66
CA ARG A 107 12.68 -15.91 22.49
C ARG A 107 11.76 -16.48 21.40
N THR A 108 10.56 -16.94 21.75
CA THR A 108 9.61 -17.55 20.78
C THR A 108 8.96 -16.54 19.87
N ARG A 109 9.00 -15.25 20.22
CA ARG A 109 8.40 -14.15 19.40
C ARG A 109 8.91 -14.12 17.97
N LEU A 110 10.21 -14.32 17.77
CA LEU A 110 10.83 -14.32 16.43
C LEU A 110 10.34 -15.51 15.59
N MET A 111 10.19 -16.67 16.19
CA MET A 111 9.64 -17.85 15.50
C MET A 111 8.20 -17.59 15.01
N TYR A 112 7.33 -17.05 15.88
CA TYR A 112 5.96 -16.72 15.48
C TYR A 112 5.93 -15.63 14.41
N ALA A 113 6.74 -14.59 14.55
CA ALA A 113 6.83 -13.53 13.54
C ALA A 113 7.28 -14.07 12.17
N SER A 114 8.24 -15.00 12.15
CA SER A 114 8.68 -15.67 10.92
C SER A 114 7.55 -16.49 10.29
N ILE A 115 6.78 -17.24 11.08
CA ILE A 115 5.63 -18.01 10.59
C ILE A 115 4.57 -17.07 9.98
N TYR A 116 4.24 -15.96 10.65
CA TYR A 116 3.27 -14.99 10.12
C TYR A 116 3.78 -14.25 8.87
N PHE A 117 5.09 -14.18 8.68
CA PHE A 117 5.67 -13.56 7.49
C PHE A 117 5.71 -14.48 6.26
N ILE A 118 5.59 -15.81 6.43
CA ILE A 118 5.61 -16.77 5.31
C ILE A 118 4.65 -16.40 4.18
N PRO A 119 3.38 -16.02 4.42
CA PRO A 119 2.46 -15.64 3.35
C PRO A 119 2.94 -14.49 2.49
N GLN A 120 3.69 -13.54 3.05
CA GLN A 120 4.26 -12.39 2.33
C GLN A 120 5.30 -12.80 1.29
N THR A 121 5.95 -13.96 1.44
CA THR A 121 6.95 -14.45 0.49
C THR A 121 6.31 -15.11 -0.75
N VAL A 122 5.02 -15.37 -0.71
CA VAL A 122 4.27 -15.97 -1.82
C VAL A 122 3.95 -14.89 -2.86
N ALA A 123 4.33 -15.12 -4.12
CA ALA A 123 4.00 -14.20 -5.20
C ALA A 123 2.47 -14.02 -5.31
N ALA A 124 2.00 -12.78 -5.52
CA ALA A 124 0.58 -12.44 -5.58
C ALA A 124 -0.21 -13.32 -6.59
N VAL A 125 0.41 -13.62 -7.73
CA VAL A 125 -0.18 -14.51 -8.75
C VAL A 125 -0.41 -15.92 -8.20
N CYS A 126 0.58 -16.49 -7.49
CA CYS A 126 0.46 -17.81 -6.88
C CYS A 126 -0.62 -17.82 -5.78
N ALA A 127 -0.63 -16.79 -4.94
CA ALA A 127 -1.66 -16.61 -3.92
C ALA A 127 -3.05 -16.56 -4.57
N ALA A 128 -3.23 -15.78 -5.63
CA ALA A 128 -4.50 -15.69 -6.36
C ALA A 128 -4.97 -17.06 -6.88
N ILE A 129 -4.09 -17.85 -7.48
CA ILE A 129 -4.43 -19.18 -8.02
C ILE A 129 -4.86 -20.13 -6.90
N VAL A 130 -4.09 -20.19 -5.80
CA VAL A 130 -4.42 -21.05 -4.65
C VAL A 130 -5.75 -20.63 -4.02
N TRP A 131 -5.96 -19.35 -3.82
CA TRP A 131 -7.20 -18.86 -3.23
C TRP A 131 -8.42 -19.00 -4.14
N ARG A 132 -8.27 -18.98 -5.48
CA ARG A 132 -9.35 -19.34 -6.41
C ARG A 132 -9.85 -20.76 -6.16
N TRP A 133 -8.95 -21.70 -5.88
CA TRP A 133 -9.33 -23.04 -5.50
C TRP A 133 -9.98 -23.07 -4.09
N ILE A 134 -9.44 -22.34 -3.11
CA ILE A 134 -10.01 -22.25 -1.75
C ILE A 134 -11.44 -21.68 -1.79
N TYR A 135 -11.69 -20.72 -2.69
CA TYR A 135 -12.99 -20.05 -2.87
C TYR A 135 -13.92 -20.77 -3.85
N ASP A 136 -13.51 -21.91 -4.41
CA ASP A 136 -14.35 -22.64 -5.38
C ASP A 136 -15.69 -23.04 -4.73
N PRO A 137 -16.83 -22.73 -5.39
CA PRO A 137 -18.15 -22.99 -4.80
C PRO A 137 -18.44 -24.47 -4.55
N SER A 138 -17.85 -25.37 -5.36
CA SER A 138 -18.20 -26.79 -5.36
C SER A 138 -17.22 -27.65 -4.56
N ILE A 139 -15.92 -27.35 -4.65
CA ILE A 139 -14.84 -28.17 -4.07
C ILE A 139 -13.95 -27.41 -3.10
N GLY A 140 -14.20 -26.10 -2.93
CA GLY A 140 -13.35 -25.24 -2.11
C GLY A 140 -13.47 -25.53 -0.61
N PRO A 141 -12.34 -25.66 0.09
CA PRO A 141 -12.34 -25.98 1.52
C PRO A 141 -13.02 -24.91 2.37
N LEU A 142 -13.09 -23.65 1.93
CA LEU A 142 -13.77 -22.59 2.69
C LEU A 142 -15.28 -22.82 2.77
N ASN A 143 -15.92 -23.15 1.65
CA ASN A 143 -17.35 -23.46 1.62
C ASN A 143 -17.67 -24.75 2.39
N TRP A 144 -16.82 -25.75 2.26
CA TRP A 144 -16.94 -26.98 3.05
C TRP A 144 -16.89 -26.72 4.57
N LEU A 145 -15.97 -25.84 5.04
CA LEU A 145 -15.92 -25.43 6.45
C LEU A 145 -17.18 -24.67 6.89
N LEU A 146 -17.71 -23.79 6.03
CA LEU A 146 -18.97 -23.08 6.33
C LEU A 146 -20.15 -24.05 6.48
N GLU A 147 -20.25 -25.04 5.61
CA GLU A 147 -21.31 -26.08 5.67
C GLU A 147 -21.24 -26.91 6.96
N ILE A 148 -20.03 -27.26 7.44
CA ILE A 148 -19.86 -27.97 8.72
C ILE A 148 -20.45 -27.19 9.90
N ILE A 149 -20.33 -25.88 9.89
CA ILE A 149 -20.87 -25.01 10.97
C ILE A 149 -22.31 -24.55 10.70
N GLY A 150 -22.97 -25.12 9.66
CA GLY A 150 -24.37 -24.85 9.31
C GLY A 150 -24.59 -23.54 8.53
N LEU A 151 -23.54 -22.96 7.96
CA LEU A 151 -23.64 -21.79 7.08
C LEU A 151 -23.66 -22.22 5.62
N THR A 152 -24.37 -21.49 4.78
CA THR A 152 -24.43 -21.74 3.34
C THR A 152 -23.12 -21.24 2.67
N GLY A 153 -22.53 -22.07 1.81
CA GLY A 153 -21.43 -21.69 0.96
C GLY A 153 -21.81 -20.55 0.01
N ARG A 154 -20.81 -19.78 -0.44
CA ARG A 154 -21.00 -18.61 -1.33
C ARG A 154 -20.10 -18.70 -2.55
N PRO A 155 -20.52 -18.15 -3.68
CA PRO A 155 -19.66 -17.99 -4.86
C PRO A 155 -18.76 -16.75 -4.70
N TRP A 156 -17.77 -16.81 -3.81
CA TRP A 156 -16.92 -15.71 -3.33
C TRP A 156 -16.38 -14.77 -4.42
N LEU A 157 -16.00 -15.33 -5.58
CA LEU A 157 -15.43 -14.58 -6.69
C LEU A 157 -16.45 -14.30 -7.81
N ALA A 158 -17.67 -14.81 -7.71
CA ALA A 158 -18.74 -14.61 -8.69
C ALA A 158 -19.92 -13.78 -8.16
N ASP A 159 -19.88 -13.37 -6.90
CA ASP A 159 -20.88 -12.49 -6.27
C ASP A 159 -20.38 -11.06 -6.26
N GLU A 160 -21.07 -10.17 -6.99
CA GLU A 160 -20.71 -8.75 -7.12
C GLU A 160 -20.63 -8.01 -5.78
N SER A 161 -21.40 -8.41 -4.80
CA SER A 161 -21.49 -7.73 -3.50
C SER A 161 -20.28 -7.99 -2.60
N ILE A 162 -19.57 -9.11 -2.80
CA ILE A 162 -18.49 -9.54 -1.91
C ILE A 162 -17.15 -9.75 -2.61
N VAL A 163 -17.12 -9.80 -3.93
CA VAL A 163 -15.89 -10.13 -4.70
C VAL A 163 -14.71 -9.25 -4.35
N LEU A 164 -14.92 -7.93 -4.21
CA LEU A 164 -13.85 -6.98 -3.86
C LEU A 164 -13.29 -7.28 -2.46
N ILE A 165 -14.15 -7.60 -1.50
CA ILE A 165 -13.77 -8.00 -0.14
C ILE A 165 -13.04 -9.33 -0.18
N ALA A 166 -13.56 -10.32 -0.91
CA ALA A 166 -12.97 -11.65 -1.02
C ALA A 166 -11.55 -11.59 -1.59
N VAL A 167 -11.32 -10.80 -2.65
CA VAL A 167 -9.98 -10.63 -3.22
C VAL A 167 -9.08 -9.83 -2.27
N ASN A 168 -9.61 -8.81 -1.55
CA ASN A 168 -8.83 -8.08 -0.55
C ASN A 168 -8.39 -8.98 0.62
N MET A 169 -9.21 -9.96 1.02
CA MET A 169 -8.83 -10.94 2.06
C MET A 169 -7.60 -11.77 1.66
N ILE A 170 -7.45 -12.11 0.36
CA ILE A 170 -6.24 -12.78 -0.14
C ILE A 170 -5.01 -11.87 0.05
N GLY A 171 -5.12 -10.59 -0.33
CA GLY A 171 -4.06 -9.60 -0.13
C GLY A 171 -3.75 -9.39 1.35
N SER A 172 -4.78 -9.29 2.19
CA SER A 172 -4.65 -9.16 3.64
C SER A 172 -3.95 -10.35 4.29
N TRP A 173 -4.28 -11.58 3.85
CA TRP A 173 -3.59 -12.80 4.28
C TRP A 173 -2.10 -12.79 3.92
N SER A 174 -1.74 -12.25 2.77
CA SER A 174 -0.32 -12.12 2.41
C SER A 174 0.38 -11.03 3.22
N TYR A 175 -0.31 -9.92 3.54
CA TYR A 175 0.31 -8.68 4.01
C TYR A 175 0.39 -8.53 5.54
N TYR A 176 -0.52 -9.16 6.34
CA TYR A 176 -0.56 -8.95 7.78
C TYR A 176 0.75 -9.29 8.51
N GLY A 177 1.47 -10.30 8.03
CA GLY A 177 2.76 -10.70 8.61
C GLY A 177 3.85 -9.63 8.50
N PHE A 178 3.85 -8.85 7.41
CA PHE A 178 4.71 -7.67 7.29
C PHE A 178 4.37 -6.63 8.37
N CYS A 179 3.08 -6.36 8.58
CA CYS A 179 2.63 -5.43 9.62
C CYS A 179 3.08 -5.91 11.01
N VAL A 180 2.95 -7.22 11.31
CA VAL A 180 3.45 -7.81 12.55
C VAL A 180 4.92 -7.50 12.78
N LEU A 181 5.78 -7.71 11.76
CA LEU A 181 7.22 -7.47 11.88
C LEU A 181 7.55 -6.01 12.16
N ILE A 182 6.93 -5.07 11.44
CA ILE A 182 7.18 -3.64 11.62
C ILE A 182 6.73 -3.18 13.01
N PHE A 183 5.54 -3.59 13.45
CA PHE A 183 5.06 -3.24 14.79
C PHE A 183 5.89 -3.89 15.90
N MET A 184 6.32 -5.14 15.72
CA MET A 184 7.25 -5.78 16.67
C MET A 184 8.59 -5.05 16.78
N ALA A 185 9.13 -4.55 15.65
CA ALA A 185 10.35 -3.74 15.65
C ALA A 185 10.12 -2.42 16.40
N GLY A 186 8.99 -1.76 16.19
CA GLY A 186 8.60 -0.56 16.92
C GLY A 186 8.46 -0.80 18.44
N LEU A 187 7.78 -1.88 18.81
CA LEU A 187 7.59 -2.25 20.23
C LEU A 187 8.91 -2.51 20.99
N GLN A 188 9.96 -2.96 20.28
CA GLN A 188 11.27 -3.18 20.90
C GLN A 188 11.97 -1.89 21.33
N ASN A 189 11.58 -0.74 20.78
CA ASN A 189 12.14 0.57 21.12
C ASN A 189 11.45 1.21 22.34
N ILE A 190 10.35 0.62 22.82
CA ILE A 190 9.63 1.12 24.00
C ILE A 190 10.28 0.55 25.25
N SER A 191 10.72 1.43 26.17
CA SER A 191 11.30 0.99 27.44
C SER A 191 10.27 0.24 28.30
N PRO A 192 10.62 -0.95 28.84
CA PRO A 192 9.75 -1.68 29.76
C PRO A 192 9.36 -0.87 31.01
N GLU A 193 10.20 0.07 31.42
CA GLU A 193 9.98 0.93 32.59
C GLU A 193 8.71 1.79 32.47
N LEU A 194 8.34 2.18 31.24
CA LEU A 194 7.11 2.94 31.00
C LEU A 194 5.86 2.09 31.27
N TYR A 195 5.90 0.80 30.94
CA TYR A 195 4.81 -0.11 31.28
C TYR A 195 4.74 -0.41 32.79
N ASP A 196 5.90 -0.48 33.47
CA ASP A 196 5.93 -0.71 34.89
C ASP A 196 5.47 0.53 35.68
N ALA A 197 5.83 1.74 35.25
CA ALA A 197 5.28 2.98 35.79
C ALA A 197 3.75 3.05 35.64
N ALA A 198 3.25 2.76 34.44
CA ALA A 198 1.80 2.74 34.17
C ALA A 198 1.06 1.72 35.06
N LYS A 199 1.67 0.55 35.36
CA LYS A 199 1.10 -0.44 36.30
C LYS A 199 1.06 0.09 37.74
N ILE A 200 2.09 0.81 38.16
CA ILE A 200 2.14 1.45 39.51
C ILE A 200 1.03 2.49 39.63
N ASP A 201 0.74 3.23 38.54
CA ASP A 201 -0.37 4.19 38.45
C ASP A 201 -1.74 3.50 38.33
N GLY A 202 -1.80 2.17 38.34
CA GLY A 202 -3.05 1.39 38.28
C GLY A 202 -3.62 1.19 36.88
N ALA A 203 -2.85 1.48 35.81
CA ALA A 203 -3.31 1.31 34.44
C ALA A 203 -3.47 -0.18 34.07
N GLY A 204 -4.69 -0.57 33.67
CA GLY A 204 -4.99 -1.89 33.09
C GLY A 204 -4.40 -2.06 31.68
N ALA A 205 -4.43 -3.30 31.17
CA ALA A 205 -3.87 -3.65 29.86
C ALA A 205 -4.40 -2.78 28.68
N LEU A 206 -5.69 -2.47 28.65
CA LEU A 206 -6.27 -1.59 27.62
C LEU A 206 -5.79 -0.15 27.77
N GLN A 207 -5.64 0.35 29.00
CA GLN A 207 -5.11 1.69 29.23
C GLN A 207 -3.64 1.78 28.80
N GLN A 208 -2.81 0.78 29.15
CA GLN A 208 -1.43 0.69 28.68
C GLN A 208 -1.37 0.64 27.14
N PHE A 209 -2.29 -0.09 26.49
CA PHE A 209 -2.33 -0.15 25.02
C PHE A 209 -2.61 1.22 24.42
N PHE A 210 -3.68 1.92 24.86
CA PHE A 210 -4.08 3.19 24.24
C PHE A 210 -3.21 4.38 24.66
N TYR A 211 -2.70 4.43 25.91
CA TYR A 211 -1.98 5.59 26.43
C TYR A 211 -0.45 5.42 26.43
N VAL A 212 0.08 4.19 26.30
CA VAL A 212 1.53 3.95 26.24
C VAL A 212 1.91 3.39 24.87
N THR A 213 1.30 2.25 24.48
CA THR A 213 1.73 1.53 23.29
C THR A 213 1.42 2.31 22.01
N ILE A 214 0.19 2.74 21.78
CA ILE A 214 -0.22 3.44 20.54
C ILE A 214 0.56 4.74 20.33
N PRO A 215 0.69 5.64 21.33
CA PRO A 215 1.45 6.87 21.14
C PRO A 215 2.93 6.61 20.82
N LEU A 216 3.58 5.70 21.54
CA LEU A 216 5.00 5.40 21.33
C LEU A 216 5.26 4.56 20.03
N LEU A 217 4.26 3.89 19.49
CA LEU A 217 4.32 3.21 18.18
C LEU A 217 3.98 4.13 17.01
N ARG A 218 3.67 5.39 17.24
CA ARG A 218 3.19 6.34 16.23
C ARG A 218 4.01 6.29 14.94
N ASN A 219 5.33 6.37 15.01
CA ASN A 219 6.21 6.35 13.84
C ASN A 219 6.09 5.03 13.03
N ALA A 220 5.96 3.89 13.71
CA ALA A 220 5.75 2.60 13.05
C ALA A 220 4.34 2.53 12.42
N ILE A 221 3.32 3.05 13.09
CA ILE A 221 1.94 3.11 12.59
C ILE A 221 1.89 3.96 11.32
N VAL A 222 2.49 5.15 11.34
CA VAL A 222 2.59 6.04 10.16
C VAL A 222 3.24 5.33 8.99
N PHE A 223 4.40 4.75 9.24
CA PHE A 223 5.14 4.03 8.19
C PHE A 223 4.26 2.95 7.55
N VAL A 224 3.61 2.11 8.37
CA VAL A 224 2.73 1.05 7.88
C VAL A 224 1.53 1.61 7.13
N LEU A 225 0.90 2.68 7.62
CA LEU A 225 -0.25 3.31 6.96
C LEU A 225 0.13 3.89 5.59
N VAL A 226 1.20 4.69 5.52
CA VAL A 226 1.67 5.27 4.25
C VAL A 226 2.05 4.18 3.25
N TYR A 227 2.79 3.17 3.71
CA TYR A 227 3.18 2.03 2.88
C TYR A 227 1.95 1.26 2.36
N THR A 228 0.95 1.03 3.24
CA THR A 228 -0.32 0.38 2.88
C THR A 228 -1.11 1.19 1.85
N ILE A 229 -1.24 2.50 2.03
CA ILE A 229 -1.95 3.39 1.10
C ILE A 229 -1.30 3.33 -0.29
N ILE A 230 0.02 3.54 -0.35
CA ILE A 230 0.77 3.52 -1.61
C ILE A 230 0.63 2.17 -2.32
N GLY A 231 0.83 1.07 -1.57
CA GLY A 231 0.73 -0.30 -2.10
C GLY A 231 -0.68 -0.63 -2.59
N SER A 232 -1.68 -0.30 -1.79
CA SER A 232 -3.10 -0.57 -2.08
C SER A 232 -3.61 0.18 -3.30
N MET A 233 -3.18 1.42 -3.51
CA MET A 233 -3.60 2.21 -4.69
C MET A 233 -3.00 1.69 -6.00
N LYS A 234 -1.81 1.10 -5.96
CA LYS A 234 -1.12 0.52 -7.14
C LYS A 234 -1.52 -0.93 -7.42
N PHE A 235 -2.27 -1.53 -6.54
CA PHE A 235 -2.52 -2.96 -6.56
C PHE A 235 -3.46 -3.34 -7.71
N PHE A 236 -3.07 -4.30 -8.56
CA PHE A 236 -3.93 -4.82 -9.62
C PHE A 236 -3.67 -6.29 -9.97
N ASP A 237 -2.47 -6.80 -9.76
CA ASP A 237 -2.02 -8.13 -10.19
C ASP A 237 -2.86 -9.27 -9.59
N LEU A 238 -3.15 -9.21 -8.30
CA LEU A 238 -4.03 -10.17 -7.62
C LEU A 238 -5.45 -10.15 -8.21
N ILE A 239 -6.02 -8.94 -8.40
CA ILE A 239 -7.36 -8.76 -8.97
C ILE A 239 -7.38 -9.29 -10.42
N PHE A 240 -6.35 -8.97 -11.20
CA PHE A 240 -6.22 -9.44 -12.58
C PHE A 240 -6.25 -10.96 -12.66
N VAL A 241 -5.50 -11.66 -11.79
CA VAL A 241 -5.43 -13.13 -11.80
C VAL A 241 -6.65 -13.78 -11.15
N ALA A 242 -7.16 -13.22 -10.05
CA ALA A 242 -8.29 -13.81 -9.34
C ALA A 242 -9.61 -13.70 -10.11
N THR A 243 -9.93 -12.52 -10.64
CA THR A 243 -11.24 -12.20 -11.19
C THR A 243 -11.20 -11.50 -12.55
N ASN A 244 -10.03 -10.97 -12.95
CA ASN A 244 -9.88 -10.07 -14.09
C ASN A 244 -10.91 -8.90 -14.04
N GLY A 245 -11.19 -8.38 -12.82
CA GLY A 245 -12.11 -7.27 -12.59
C GLY A 245 -13.58 -7.65 -12.43
N GLY A 246 -13.96 -8.91 -12.73
CA GLY A 246 -15.35 -9.39 -12.69
C GLY A 246 -15.84 -9.71 -11.26
N PRO A 247 -17.15 -10.14 -11.17
CA PRO A 247 -18.20 -10.02 -12.18
C PRO A 247 -18.63 -8.54 -12.39
N ASN A 248 -19.13 -8.21 -13.57
CA ASN A 248 -19.67 -6.88 -13.93
C ASN A 248 -18.82 -5.70 -13.41
N GLU A 249 -17.49 -5.82 -13.53
CA GLU A 249 -16.51 -4.84 -13.04
C GLU A 249 -16.60 -4.54 -11.53
N ALA A 250 -17.19 -5.43 -10.74
CA ALA A 250 -17.36 -5.24 -9.29
C ALA A 250 -16.04 -5.33 -8.50
N SER A 251 -14.98 -5.87 -9.09
CA SER A 251 -13.64 -5.87 -8.48
C SER A 251 -12.62 -5.04 -9.28
N THR A 252 -13.04 -4.29 -10.30
CA THR A 252 -12.13 -3.50 -11.13
C THR A 252 -11.57 -2.31 -10.35
N VAL A 253 -10.25 -2.13 -10.39
CA VAL A 253 -9.50 -1.01 -9.82
C VAL A 253 -8.82 -0.19 -10.92
N VAL A 254 -8.40 1.02 -10.61
CA VAL A 254 -7.77 1.93 -11.58
C VAL A 254 -6.52 1.30 -12.21
N GLY A 255 -5.69 0.60 -11.44
CA GLY A 255 -4.50 -0.10 -11.96
C GLY A 255 -4.83 -1.12 -13.07
N LEU A 256 -5.94 -1.86 -12.91
CA LEU A 256 -6.41 -2.81 -13.92
C LEU A 256 -6.92 -2.11 -15.18
N ARG A 257 -7.62 -0.98 -15.04
CA ARG A 257 -8.07 -0.18 -16.18
C ARG A 257 -6.90 0.44 -16.95
N ILE A 258 -5.88 0.95 -16.25
CA ILE A 258 -4.62 1.41 -16.87
C ILE A 258 -4.01 0.30 -17.71
N TYR A 259 -3.94 -0.92 -17.18
CA TYR A 259 -3.43 -2.08 -17.91
C TYR A 259 -4.27 -2.40 -19.15
N TRP A 260 -5.59 -2.40 -19.06
CA TRP A 260 -6.46 -2.67 -20.23
C TRP A 260 -6.33 -1.62 -21.31
N HIS A 261 -6.41 -0.31 -20.95
CA HIS A 261 -6.28 0.76 -21.92
C HIS A 261 -4.90 0.79 -22.58
N SER A 262 -3.82 0.54 -21.82
CA SER A 262 -2.47 0.55 -22.37
C SER A 262 -2.18 -0.72 -23.20
N MET A 263 -2.39 -1.91 -22.62
CA MET A 263 -1.89 -3.16 -23.21
C MET A 263 -2.88 -3.85 -24.16
N ARG A 264 -4.18 -3.76 -23.88
CA ARG A 264 -5.20 -4.39 -24.72
C ARG A 264 -5.71 -3.46 -25.84
N GLU A 265 -5.97 -2.19 -25.48
CA GLU A 265 -6.56 -1.23 -26.41
C GLU A 265 -5.51 -0.37 -27.15
N GLY A 266 -4.30 -0.27 -26.60
CA GLY A 266 -3.22 0.56 -27.13
C GLY A 266 -3.42 2.05 -26.93
N ARG A 267 -4.34 2.46 -26.04
CA ARG A 267 -4.65 3.87 -25.71
C ARG A 267 -3.71 4.39 -24.63
N PHE A 268 -2.43 4.50 -24.95
CA PHE A 268 -1.40 4.89 -24.01
C PHE A 268 -1.63 6.28 -23.38
N ASN A 269 -2.14 7.23 -24.15
CA ASN A 269 -2.40 8.60 -23.71
C ASN A 269 -3.49 8.64 -22.62
N TYR A 270 -4.58 7.91 -22.83
CA TYR A 270 -5.67 7.83 -21.87
C TYR A 270 -5.25 7.05 -20.60
N ALA A 271 -4.51 5.96 -20.77
CA ALA A 271 -3.90 5.23 -19.65
C ALA A 271 -2.93 6.11 -18.86
N ALA A 272 -2.13 6.95 -19.53
CA ALA A 272 -1.24 7.91 -18.89
C ALA A 272 -2.01 8.97 -18.07
N THR A 273 -3.17 9.43 -18.57
CA THR A 273 -4.06 10.32 -17.83
C THR A 273 -4.58 9.67 -16.55
N MET A 274 -5.05 8.41 -16.61
CA MET A 274 -5.45 7.64 -15.41
C MET A 274 -4.31 7.48 -14.44
N SER A 275 -3.11 7.14 -14.92
CA SER A 275 -1.90 6.98 -14.09
C SER A 275 -1.51 8.27 -13.40
N THR A 276 -1.63 9.42 -14.08
CA THR A 276 -1.32 10.74 -13.53
C THR A 276 -2.29 11.08 -12.39
N ILE A 277 -3.61 10.89 -12.60
CA ILE A 277 -4.61 11.12 -11.54
C ILE A 277 -4.37 10.19 -10.35
N LEU A 278 -4.13 8.91 -10.60
CA LEU A 278 -3.84 7.95 -9.52
C LEU A 278 -2.59 8.36 -8.72
N THR A 279 -1.54 8.83 -9.41
CA THR A 279 -0.31 9.33 -8.76
C THR A 279 -0.60 10.55 -7.89
N VAL A 280 -1.38 11.51 -8.38
CA VAL A 280 -1.78 12.70 -7.61
C VAL A 280 -2.57 12.30 -6.36
N VAL A 281 -3.54 11.37 -6.50
CA VAL A 281 -4.33 10.87 -5.36
C VAL A 281 -3.44 10.18 -4.33
N ILE A 282 -2.50 9.33 -4.76
CA ILE A 282 -1.55 8.66 -3.85
C ILE A 282 -0.71 9.69 -3.09
N LEU A 283 -0.15 10.67 -3.79
CA LEU A 283 0.67 11.72 -3.18
C LEU A 283 -0.14 12.55 -2.18
N ALA A 284 -1.35 12.96 -2.55
CA ALA A 284 -2.24 13.72 -1.66
C ALA A 284 -2.56 12.96 -0.39
N LEU A 285 -2.98 11.69 -0.49
CA LEU A 285 -3.27 10.84 0.66
C LEU A 285 -2.03 10.63 1.53
N SER A 286 -0.87 10.37 0.93
CA SER A 286 0.38 10.16 1.66
C SER A 286 0.80 11.42 2.43
N VAL A 287 0.71 12.60 1.79
CA VAL A 287 1.03 13.90 2.44
C VAL A 287 0.08 14.19 3.59
N VAL A 288 -1.23 13.92 3.42
CA VAL A 288 -2.22 14.13 4.50
C VAL A 288 -1.87 13.26 5.71
N VAL A 289 -1.60 11.97 5.51
CA VAL A 289 -1.24 11.05 6.61
C VAL A 289 0.06 11.48 7.30
N ILE A 290 1.09 11.84 6.54
CA ILE A 290 2.37 12.29 7.10
C ILE A 290 2.18 13.57 7.91
N ARG A 291 1.46 14.57 7.38
CA ARG A 291 1.26 15.85 8.08
C ARG A 291 0.49 15.71 9.37
N GLN A 292 -0.60 14.94 9.39
CA GLN A 292 -1.40 14.73 10.62
C GLN A 292 -0.58 14.16 11.78
N ILE A 293 0.52 13.51 11.47
CA ILE A 293 1.32 12.80 12.45
C ILE A 293 2.56 13.60 12.84
N VAL A 294 3.19 14.33 11.92
CA VAL A 294 4.39 15.15 12.22
C VAL A 294 4.04 16.44 12.95
N THR A 295 2.89 17.07 12.69
CA THR A 295 2.48 18.32 13.35
C THR A 295 2.19 18.19 14.83
N GLU A 296 1.84 16.99 15.32
CA GLU A 296 1.67 16.79 16.76
C GLU A 296 3.00 16.64 17.53
N ASP A 297 4.15 16.34 16.84
CA ASP A 297 5.47 16.28 17.47
C ASP A 297 6.11 17.66 17.72
N GLU A 298 5.55 18.74 17.15
CA GLU A 298 6.04 20.12 17.36
C GLU A 298 5.25 20.86 18.47
N GLU A 299 4.15 20.28 18.96
CA GLU A 299 3.31 20.89 20.01
C GLU A 299 3.53 20.28 21.42
N ASP A 300 4.29 19.18 21.53
CA ASP A 300 4.71 18.55 22.79
C ASP A 300 6.20 18.85 23.09
#